data_855b21bc7d0a8bd16905dcf25fe01bcf
#
_entry.id   855b21bc7d0a8bd16905dcf25fe01bcf
#
_cell.length_a   1.000
_cell.length_b   1.000
_cell.length_c   1.000
_cell.angle_alpha   90.00
_cell.angle_beta   90.00
_cell.angle_gamma   90.00
#
_symmetry.space_group_name_H-M   'P 1'
#
loop_
_entity.id
_entity.type
_entity.pdbx_description
1 polymer ?
#
loop_
_entity_poly.entity_id
_entity_poly.type
_entity_poly.pdbx_seq_one_letter_code
_entity_poly.pdbx_strand_id
1 'polypeptide(L)'
;MTVVFLDNIDFIPINSSANFFDFISQELIPYFDKNYRTTKFKVAVGHEATANYINYFLLNNKTSISGFIAISPKFSYNMENYIIKRFEKIKTNIFYYLVSSNVDFKSINERTKMLSENLLTLNNDLVSFKYKQHENLTHYNLPIHSISEGIEHVFATYSAINSIEYDLFLSKIQTSPVKYLVDKYENIYNYYGVNKDILINDFRAIEKYIEESEQYKYYKDLSKLALDKYPKTILGSYFMGLYHERNGDIRKAMHIYRSAYTLEDVEGITKDELLERADLINQDLQY
;
A
#
# COMPACT_ATOMS: atom_id res chain seq x y z
N MET A 1 1.28 11.01 9.56
CA MET A 1 2.45 10.91 8.68
C MET A 1 3.40 12.02 9.06
N THR A 2 4.63 11.72 9.49
CA THR A 2 5.65 12.74 9.77
C THR A 2 6.59 12.79 8.57
N VAL A 3 6.63 13.92 7.89
CA VAL A 3 7.53 14.16 6.75
C VAL A 3 8.66 15.04 7.23
N VAL A 4 9.90 14.60 7.08
CA VAL A 4 11.09 15.38 7.38
C VAL A 4 11.78 15.75 6.08
N PHE A 5 11.83 17.04 5.77
CA PHE A 5 12.59 17.58 4.65
C PHE A 5 14.01 17.89 5.13
N LEU A 6 15.00 17.33 4.44
CA LEU A 6 16.40 17.60 4.68
C LEU A 6 16.92 18.48 3.54
N ASP A 7 17.17 19.74 3.83
CA ASP A 7 17.64 20.71 2.85
C ASP A 7 19.12 21.07 3.09
N ASN A 8 19.87 21.31 2.01
CA ASN A 8 21.25 21.86 1.99
C ASN A 8 22.34 21.11 2.81
N ILE A 9 22.53 19.82 2.55
CA ILE A 9 23.63 19.05 3.15
C ILE A 9 24.98 19.23 2.40
N ASP A 10 25.02 19.96 1.30
CA ASP A 10 26.21 20.11 0.42
C ASP A 10 27.44 20.70 1.12
N PHE A 11 27.28 21.40 2.22
CA PHE A 11 28.35 22.07 2.97
C PHE A 11 28.70 21.46 4.32
N ILE A 12 28.17 20.28 4.63
CA ILE A 12 28.42 19.64 5.93
C ILE A 12 29.74 18.87 5.85
N PRO A 13 30.79 19.22 6.61
CA PRO A 13 31.99 18.41 6.72
C PRO A 13 31.70 16.98 7.12
N ILE A 14 32.52 16.01 6.71
CA ILE A 14 32.30 14.57 6.95
C ILE A 14 31.93 14.26 8.42
N ASN A 15 32.58 14.90 9.38
CA ASN A 15 32.26 14.75 10.80
C ASN A 15 30.86 15.29 11.16
N SER A 16 30.43 16.36 10.53
CA SER A 16 29.09 16.94 10.73
C SER A 16 27.99 16.08 10.13
N SER A 17 28.26 15.36 9.03
CA SER A 17 27.31 14.42 8.42
C SER A 17 27.04 13.23 9.33
N ALA A 18 28.07 12.70 9.99
CA ALA A 18 27.92 11.63 10.98
C ALA A 18 27.12 12.11 12.21
N ASN A 19 27.42 13.31 12.72
CA ASN A 19 26.68 13.90 13.83
C ASN A 19 25.20 14.17 13.46
N PHE A 20 24.95 14.58 12.23
CA PHE A 20 23.57 14.80 11.75
C PHE A 20 22.80 13.48 11.59
N PHE A 21 23.46 12.41 11.14
CA PHE A 21 22.89 11.07 11.11
C PHE A 21 22.53 10.61 12.53
N ASP A 22 23.43 10.78 13.49
CA ASP A 22 23.20 10.44 14.90
C ASP A 22 22.08 11.26 15.49
N PHE A 23 22.05 12.57 15.24
CA PHE A 23 20.96 13.45 15.67
C PHE A 23 19.60 12.96 15.16
N ILE A 24 19.48 12.64 13.87
CA ILE A 24 18.21 12.12 13.31
C ILE A 24 17.85 10.78 13.94
N SER A 25 18.82 9.87 14.04
CA SER A 25 18.56 8.49 14.45
C SER A 25 18.36 8.34 15.96
N GLN A 26 19.08 9.09 16.77
CA GLN A 26 19.16 8.90 18.22
C GLN A 26 18.39 9.97 19.01
N GLU A 27 18.12 11.13 18.41
CA GLU A 27 17.42 12.22 19.07
C GLU A 27 16.09 12.54 18.39
N LEU A 28 16.09 12.92 17.12
CA LEU A 28 14.91 13.42 16.42
C LEU A 28 13.81 12.37 16.27
N ILE A 29 14.14 11.19 15.74
CA ILE A 29 13.17 10.11 15.58
C ILE A 29 12.61 9.66 16.93
N PRO A 30 13.43 9.37 17.96
CA PRO A 30 12.94 9.04 19.30
C PRO A 30 12.11 10.15 19.95
N TYR A 31 12.44 11.42 19.70
CA TYR A 31 11.65 12.54 20.21
C TYR A 31 10.24 12.52 19.61
N PHE A 32 10.10 12.32 18.30
CA PHE A 32 8.79 12.23 17.65
C PHE A 32 8.02 10.99 18.08
N ASP A 33 8.69 9.85 18.20
CA ASP A 33 8.06 8.60 18.64
C ASP A 33 7.54 8.67 20.08
N LYS A 34 8.18 9.48 20.92
CA LYS A 34 7.76 9.69 22.31
C LYS A 34 6.63 10.72 22.46
N ASN A 35 6.65 11.78 21.66
CA ASN A 35 5.78 12.95 21.89
C ASN A 35 4.59 13.05 20.93
N TYR A 36 4.58 12.27 19.85
CA TYR A 36 3.54 12.29 18.83
C TYR A 36 3.06 10.88 18.50
N ARG A 37 1.85 10.76 17.96
CA ARG A 37 1.30 9.50 17.48
C ARG A 37 1.98 9.12 16.16
N THR A 38 3.08 8.42 16.22
CA THR A 38 3.81 7.88 15.08
C THR A 38 3.64 6.37 14.96
N THR A 39 4.03 5.82 13.81
CA THR A 39 4.17 4.37 13.60
C THR A 39 5.65 3.99 13.51
N LYS A 40 5.93 2.69 13.54
CA LYS A 40 7.31 2.20 13.30
C LYS A 40 7.77 2.43 11.87
N PHE A 41 6.83 2.56 10.93
CA PHE A 41 7.13 2.81 9.54
C PHE A 41 7.44 4.30 9.31
N LYS A 42 8.59 4.57 8.71
CA LYS A 42 9.05 5.92 8.38
C LYS A 42 9.55 5.98 6.95
N VAL A 43 9.35 7.14 6.33
CA VAL A 43 9.79 7.40 4.94
C VAL A 43 10.80 8.53 4.96
N ALA A 44 11.92 8.33 4.27
CA ALA A 44 12.89 9.38 3.97
C ALA A 44 12.76 9.80 2.51
N VAL A 45 12.69 11.11 2.30
CA VAL A 45 12.64 11.72 0.96
C VAL A 45 13.88 12.60 0.79
N GLY A 46 14.56 12.49 -0.32
CA GLY A 46 15.72 13.33 -0.62
C GLY A 46 15.82 13.67 -2.10
N HIS A 47 16.42 14.83 -2.37
CA HIS A 47 16.74 15.29 -3.72
C HIS A 47 18.23 15.62 -3.81
N GLU A 48 18.89 15.28 -4.92
CA GLU A 48 20.31 15.51 -5.19
C GLU A 48 21.23 14.94 -4.08
N ALA A 49 21.93 15.81 -3.34
CA ALA A 49 22.83 15.42 -2.27
C ALA A 49 22.06 14.76 -1.10
N THR A 50 20.84 15.25 -0.78
CA THR A 50 20.00 14.63 0.25
C THR A 50 19.45 13.29 -0.19
N ALA A 51 19.22 13.06 -1.49
CA ALA A 51 18.87 11.75 -2.01
C ALA A 51 20.02 10.73 -1.86
N ASN A 52 21.26 11.17 -1.99
CA ASN A 52 22.41 10.34 -1.62
C ASN A 52 22.45 10.10 -0.13
N TYR A 53 22.18 11.14 0.68
CA TYR A 53 22.27 11.06 2.14
C TYR A 53 21.27 10.08 2.76
N ILE A 54 20.04 10.00 2.27
CA ILE A 54 19.06 9.06 2.83
C ILE A 54 19.51 7.60 2.69
N ASN A 55 20.40 7.27 1.74
CA ASN A 55 20.93 5.91 1.59
C ASN A 55 21.82 5.47 2.77
N TYR A 56 22.39 6.39 3.54
CA TYR A 56 23.11 6.01 4.77
C TYR A 56 22.16 5.37 5.79
N PHE A 57 20.90 5.80 5.85
CA PHE A 57 19.88 5.14 6.67
C PHE A 57 19.50 3.76 6.13
N LEU A 58 19.45 3.59 4.81
CA LEU A 58 19.25 2.29 4.17
C LEU A 58 20.37 1.31 4.49
N LEU A 59 21.63 1.78 4.50
CA LEU A 59 22.81 0.98 4.78
C LEU A 59 22.92 0.61 6.26
N ASN A 60 22.31 1.38 7.15
CA ASN A 60 22.34 1.13 8.59
C ASN A 60 21.16 0.28 9.05
N ASN A 61 21.47 -0.89 9.62
CA ASN A 61 20.44 -1.85 10.08
C ASN A 61 19.65 -1.39 11.33
N LYS A 62 20.04 -0.30 11.96
CA LYS A 62 19.46 0.16 13.23
C LYS A 62 18.40 1.26 13.03
N THR A 63 18.18 1.72 11.80
CA THR A 63 17.20 2.77 11.53
C THR A 63 15.80 2.19 11.38
N SER A 64 14.80 2.95 11.81
CA SER A 64 13.39 2.62 11.64
C SER A 64 12.80 3.12 10.30
N ILE A 65 13.66 3.55 9.36
CA ILE A 65 13.22 4.02 8.04
C ILE A 65 13.10 2.81 7.13
N SER A 66 11.91 2.63 6.57
CA SER A 66 11.59 1.51 5.67
C SER A 66 11.15 1.97 4.28
N GLY A 67 10.83 3.25 4.09
CA GLY A 67 10.52 3.85 2.79
C GLY A 67 11.58 4.87 2.39
N PHE A 68 12.02 4.82 1.13
CA PHE A 68 13.02 5.72 0.58
C PHE A 68 12.54 6.26 -0.75
N ILE A 69 12.52 7.59 -0.89
CA ILE A 69 12.20 8.28 -2.14
C ILE A 69 13.44 9.10 -2.53
N ALA A 70 14.24 8.53 -3.44
CA ALA A 70 15.51 9.11 -3.89
C ALA A 70 15.31 9.79 -5.24
N ILE A 71 15.29 11.12 -5.23
CA ILE A 71 15.03 11.95 -6.42
C ILE A 71 16.35 12.51 -6.92
N SER A 72 16.72 12.15 -8.16
CA SER A 72 17.90 12.68 -8.83
C SER A 72 19.18 12.62 -7.96
N PRO A 73 19.54 11.45 -7.41
CA PRO A 73 20.58 11.35 -6.41
C PRO A 73 21.98 11.63 -6.97
N LYS A 74 22.69 12.57 -6.35
CA LYS A 74 24.11 12.83 -6.59
C LYS A 74 24.92 11.87 -5.71
N PHE A 75 25.06 10.64 -6.18
CA PHE A 75 25.73 9.59 -5.42
C PHE A 75 27.19 9.95 -5.08
N SER A 76 27.57 9.72 -3.83
CA SER A 76 28.96 9.72 -3.39
C SER A 76 29.73 8.55 -4.02
N TYR A 77 31.03 8.54 -3.81
CA TYR A 77 31.88 7.46 -4.34
C TYR A 77 31.40 6.09 -3.89
N ASN A 78 31.19 5.19 -4.82
CA ASN A 78 30.82 3.78 -4.61
C ASN A 78 29.44 3.53 -3.94
N MET A 79 28.60 4.56 -3.75
CA MET A 79 27.31 4.42 -3.07
C MET A 79 26.40 3.40 -3.75
N GLU A 80 26.38 3.36 -5.08
CA GLU A 80 25.57 2.41 -5.86
C GLU A 80 25.90 0.96 -5.53
N ASN A 81 27.18 0.63 -5.41
CA ASN A 81 27.62 -0.71 -5.06
C ASN A 81 27.21 -1.08 -3.59
N TYR A 82 27.22 -0.10 -2.69
CA TYR A 82 26.74 -0.33 -1.33
C TYR A 82 25.24 -0.59 -1.30
N ILE A 83 24.45 0.16 -2.09
CA ILE A 83 23.00 -0.03 -2.21
C ILE A 83 22.71 -1.43 -2.77
N ILE A 84 23.35 -1.85 -3.86
CA ILE A 84 23.18 -3.16 -4.48
C ILE A 84 23.45 -4.27 -3.45
N LYS A 85 24.63 -4.24 -2.81
CA LYS A 85 25.01 -5.23 -1.77
C LYS A 85 24.06 -5.22 -0.56
N ARG A 86 23.48 -4.07 -0.25
CA ARG A 86 22.51 -3.97 0.82
C ARG A 86 21.20 -4.63 0.45
N PHE A 87 20.70 -4.41 -0.77
CA PHE A 87 19.46 -5.00 -1.27
C PHE A 87 19.51 -6.53 -1.31
N GLU A 88 20.65 -7.12 -1.66
CA GLU A 88 20.86 -8.57 -1.60
C GLU A 88 20.70 -9.15 -0.17
N LYS A 89 20.99 -8.34 0.86
CA LYS A 89 21.07 -8.77 2.27
C LYS A 89 19.91 -8.29 3.13
N ILE A 90 18.95 -7.56 2.58
CA ILE A 90 17.78 -7.07 3.31
C ILE A 90 16.94 -8.24 3.81
N LYS A 91 16.55 -8.16 5.10
CA LYS A 91 15.71 -9.14 5.81
C LYS A 91 14.41 -8.54 6.37
N THR A 92 14.10 -7.30 6.00
CA THR A 92 12.90 -6.57 6.40
C THR A 92 12.30 -5.89 5.18
N ASN A 93 11.02 -5.62 5.19
CA ASN A 93 10.38 -4.96 4.06
C ASN A 93 10.93 -3.53 3.86
N ILE A 94 11.40 -3.23 2.68
CA ILE A 94 11.90 -1.92 2.24
C ILE A 94 11.18 -1.50 0.97
N PHE A 95 10.76 -0.25 0.93
CA PHE A 95 10.22 0.42 -0.24
C PHE A 95 11.27 1.41 -0.75
N TYR A 96 11.66 1.29 -2.00
CA TYR A 96 12.65 2.18 -2.59
C TYR A 96 12.17 2.71 -3.94
N TYR A 97 11.85 3.99 -3.98
CA TYR A 97 11.49 4.70 -5.20
C TYR A 97 12.68 5.54 -5.66
N LEU A 98 13.19 5.23 -6.84
CA LEU A 98 14.33 5.91 -7.47
C LEU A 98 13.84 6.64 -8.72
N VAL A 99 14.21 7.90 -8.88
CA VAL A 99 13.76 8.69 -10.01
C VAL A 99 14.84 9.61 -10.56
N SER A 100 14.86 9.75 -11.89
CA SER A 100 15.68 10.73 -12.62
C SER A 100 14.88 11.34 -13.77
N SER A 101 15.52 12.24 -14.53
CA SER A 101 14.96 12.78 -15.77
C SER A 101 15.99 12.69 -16.90
N ASN A 102 15.51 12.57 -18.14
CA ASN A 102 16.36 12.56 -19.33
C ASN A 102 17.07 13.90 -19.58
N VAL A 103 16.54 15.00 -19.02
CA VAL A 103 17.13 16.35 -19.09
C VAL A 103 17.81 16.79 -17.79
N ASP A 104 18.03 15.86 -16.88
CA ASP A 104 18.79 16.08 -15.65
C ASP A 104 20.30 16.21 -15.92
N PHE A 105 21.09 16.57 -14.90
CA PHE A 105 22.55 16.53 -15.02
C PHE A 105 23.01 15.17 -15.52
N LYS A 106 23.78 15.15 -16.62
CA LYS A 106 24.16 13.92 -17.32
C LYS A 106 24.73 12.85 -16.40
N SER A 107 25.67 13.23 -15.50
CA SER A 107 26.31 12.29 -14.58
C SER A 107 25.32 11.70 -13.56
N ILE A 108 24.32 12.47 -13.11
CA ILE A 108 23.29 12.01 -12.19
C ILE A 108 22.37 11.01 -12.91
N ASN A 109 21.88 11.40 -14.09
CA ASN A 109 20.98 10.55 -14.87
C ASN A 109 21.63 9.21 -15.23
N GLU A 110 22.86 9.22 -15.75
CA GLU A 110 23.57 7.99 -16.14
C GLU A 110 23.81 7.06 -14.95
N ARG A 111 24.27 7.59 -13.82
CA ARG A 111 24.52 6.79 -12.60
C ARG A 111 23.22 6.23 -12.01
N THR A 112 22.15 7.03 -11.98
CA THR A 112 20.84 6.61 -11.49
C THR A 112 20.26 5.50 -12.37
N LYS A 113 20.35 5.63 -13.68
CA LYS A 113 19.91 4.61 -14.64
C LYS A 113 20.71 3.31 -14.47
N MET A 114 22.03 3.39 -14.39
CA MET A 114 22.88 2.22 -14.17
C MET A 114 22.55 1.50 -12.86
N LEU A 115 22.31 2.23 -11.77
CA LEU A 115 21.86 1.64 -10.52
C LEU A 115 20.52 0.93 -10.69
N SER A 116 19.56 1.58 -11.37
CA SER A 116 18.22 1.00 -11.57
C SER A 116 18.26 -0.32 -12.35
N GLU A 117 19.08 -0.39 -13.41
CA GLU A 117 19.27 -1.60 -14.21
C GLU A 117 19.80 -2.75 -13.35
N ASN A 118 20.75 -2.49 -12.45
CA ASN A 118 21.26 -3.50 -11.53
C ASN A 118 20.19 -3.92 -10.48
N LEU A 119 19.46 -2.95 -9.91
CA LEU A 119 18.45 -3.26 -8.89
C LEU A 119 17.26 -4.05 -9.45
N LEU A 120 16.88 -3.83 -10.70
CA LEU A 120 15.83 -4.57 -11.39
C LEU A 120 16.16 -6.06 -11.61
N THR A 121 17.44 -6.41 -11.61
CA THR A 121 17.88 -7.81 -11.73
C THR A 121 17.95 -8.56 -10.41
N LEU A 122 17.83 -7.84 -9.27
CA LEU A 122 17.86 -8.46 -7.97
C LEU A 122 16.51 -9.11 -7.64
N ASN A 123 16.56 -10.33 -7.15
CA ASN A 123 15.40 -11.09 -6.71
C ASN A 123 15.36 -11.13 -5.18
N ASN A 124 14.73 -10.14 -4.57
CA ASN A 124 14.48 -10.09 -3.13
C ASN A 124 13.06 -9.57 -2.87
N ASP A 125 12.15 -10.46 -2.54
CA ASP A 125 10.72 -10.18 -2.32
C ASP A 125 10.46 -9.18 -1.16
N LEU A 126 11.46 -8.94 -0.31
CA LEU A 126 11.38 -7.96 0.76
C LEU A 126 11.70 -6.53 0.30
N VAL A 127 12.10 -6.37 -0.96
CA VAL A 127 12.42 -5.06 -1.55
C VAL A 127 11.38 -4.69 -2.60
N SER A 128 10.52 -3.74 -2.27
CA SER A 128 9.63 -3.12 -3.24
C SER A 128 10.38 -1.99 -3.94
N PHE A 129 10.99 -2.29 -5.09
CA PHE A 129 11.76 -1.32 -5.87
C PHE A 129 10.97 -0.84 -7.07
N LYS A 130 11.01 0.48 -7.31
CA LYS A 130 10.48 1.10 -8.52
C LYS A 130 11.43 2.19 -8.99
N TYR A 131 11.77 2.16 -10.28
CA TYR A 131 12.47 3.25 -10.95
C TYR A 131 11.56 3.93 -11.97
N LYS A 132 11.64 5.25 -12.03
CA LYS A 132 11.00 6.04 -13.07
C LYS A 132 11.96 7.07 -13.65
N GLN A 133 12.06 7.12 -14.97
CA GLN A 133 12.71 8.20 -15.69
C GLN A 133 11.63 9.12 -16.27
N HIS A 134 11.63 10.37 -15.86
CA HIS A 134 10.74 11.37 -16.45
C HIS A 134 11.34 11.93 -17.73
N GLU A 135 10.46 12.31 -18.65
CA GLU A 135 10.84 13.05 -19.84
C GLU A 135 10.60 14.55 -19.62
N ASN A 136 11.58 15.36 -20.03
CA ASN A 136 11.48 16.82 -20.07
C ASN A 136 11.24 17.54 -18.72
N LEU A 137 11.37 16.86 -17.57
CA LEU A 137 11.37 17.53 -16.27
C LEU A 137 12.78 17.96 -15.91
N THR A 138 12.94 19.25 -15.67
CA THR A 138 14.24 19.79 -15.22
C THR A 138 14.57 19.29 -13.81
N HIS A 139 15.85 19.32 -13.45
CA HIS A 139 16.33 18.94 -12.14
C HIS A 139 15.49 19.54 -10.98
N TYR A 140 15.14 20.82 -11.10
CA TYR A 140 14.41 21.56 -10.05
C TYR A 140 12.90 21.30 -10.03
N ASN A 141 12.31 20.88 -11.14
CA ASN A 141 10.88 20.54 -11.21
C ASN A 141 10.61 19.06 -10.86
N LEU A 142 11.62 18.22 -10.96
CA LEU A 142 11.52 16.79 -10.72
C LEU A 142 10.94 16.45 -9.33
N PRO A 143 11.34 17.10 -8.20
CA PRO A 143 10.79 16.79 -6.88
C PRO A 143 9.28 16.95 -6.78
N ILE A 144 8.71 18.01 -7.36
CA ILE A 144 7.27 18.30 -7.28
C ILE A 144 6.45 17.15 -7.89
N HIS A 145 6.90 16.59 -9.00
CA HIS A 145 6.22 15.50 -9.68
C HIS A 145 6.50 14.14 -9.03
N SER A 146 7.71 13.93 -8.54
CA SER A 146 8.17 12.62 -8.08
C SER A 146 7.77 12.27 -6.65
N ILE A 147 7.53 13.27 -5.78
CA ILE A 147 7.16 13.02 -4.38
C ILE A 147 5.82 12.28 -4.30
N SER A 148 4.81 12.72 -5.03
CA SER A 148 3.49 12.08 -5.04
C SER A 148 3.57 10.64 -5.55
N GLU A 149 4.29 10.41 -6.64
CA GLU A 149 4.47 9.06 -7.21
C GLU A 149 5.27 8.14 -6.27
N GLY A 150 6.27 8.68 -5.57
CA GLY A 150 7.02 7.95 -4.57
C GLY A 150 6.16 7.57 -3.36
N ILE A 151 5.30 8.48 -2.91
CA ILE A 151 4.32 8.21 -1.84
C ILE A 151 3.32 7.14 -2.29
N GLU A 152 2.79 7.22 -3.51
CA GLU A 152 1.91 6.18 -4.06
C GLU A 152 2.59 4.82 -4.09
N HIS A 153 3.86 4.75 -4.52
CA HIS A 153 4.62 3.49 -4.52
C HIS A 153 4.80 2.94 -3.10
N VAL A 154 5.23 3.79 -2.17
CA VAL A 154 5.50 3.39 -0.78
C VAL A 154 4.23 2.94 -0.06
N PHE A 155 3.07 3.52 -0.36
CA PHE A 155 1.78 3.23 0.29
C PHE A 155 0.78 2.49 -0.61
N ALA A 156 1.25 1.86 -1.70
CA ALA A 156 0.36 1.15 -2.63
C ALA A 156 -0.51 0.10 -1.91
N THR A 157 0.10 -0.73 -1.06
CA THR A 157 -0.63 -1.76 -0.29
C THR A 157 -1.62 -1.17 0.72
N TYR A 158 -1.34 0.04 1.24
CA TYR A 158 -2.22 0.72 2.21
C TYR A 158 -3.49 1.29 1.58
N SER A 159 -3.46 1.58 0.29
CA SER A 159 -4.60 2.12 -0.44
C SER A 159 -5.74 1.10 -0.56
N ALA A 160 -6.98 1.60 -0.70
CA ALA A 160 -8.11 0.75 -1.07
C ALA A 160 -7.85 0.05 -2.41
N ILE A 161 -8.48 -1.11 -2.61
CA ILE A 161 -8.45 -1.81 -3.90
C ILE A 161 -9.07 -0.88 -4.96
N ASN A 162 -8.24 -0.40 -5.86
CA ASN A 162 -8.65 0.44 -6.99
C ASN A 162 -8.71 -0.40 -8.29
N SER A 163 -9.11 0.23 -9.39
CA SER A 163 -9.20 -0.44 -10.68
C SER A 163 -7.87 -1.05 -11.14
N ILE A 164 -6.74 -0.37 -10.88
CA ILE A 164 -5.41 -0.85 -11.25
C ILE A 164 -5.05 -2.12 -10.49
N GLU A 165 -5.23 -2.13 -9.17
CA GLU A 165 -4.99 -3.31 -8.32
C GLU A 165 -5.93 -4.46 -8.71
N TYR A 166 -7.21 -4.13 -8.97
CA TYR A 166 -8.19 -5.10 -9.44
C TYR A 166 -7.75 -5.77 -10.74
N ASP A 167 -7.45 -4.99 -11.78
CA ASP A 167 -7.15 -5.48 -13.12
C ASP A 167 -5.79 -6.20 -13.20
N LEU A 168 -4.79 -5.73 -12.46
CA LEU A 168 -3.45 -6.32 -12.51
C LEU A 168 -3.30 -7.56 -11.63
N PHE A 169 -4.00 -7.62 -10.51
CA PHE A 169 -3.82 -8.67 -9.50
C PHE A 169 -5.10 -9.44 -9.19
N LEU A 170 -6.13 -8.80 -8.61
CA LEU A 170 -7.30 -9.48 -8.08
C LEU A 170 -8.06 -10.27 -9.16
N SER A 171 -8.28 -9.71 -10.34
CA SER A 171 -8.98 -10.38 -11.45
C SER A 171 -8.26 -11.64 -11.97
N LYS A 172 -6.99 -11.81 -11.64
CA LYS A 172 -6.13 -12.91 -12.16
C LYS A 172 -5.80 -13.97 -11.13
N ILE A 173 -6.29 -13.83 -9.89
CA ILE A 173 -5.96 -14.81 -8.85
C ILE A 173 -6.56 -16.18 -9.16
N GLN A 174 -5.82 -17.22 -8.76
CA GLN A 174 -6.27 -18.62 -8.85
C GLN A 174 -6.68 -19.17 -7.47
N THR A 175 -6.63 -18.33 -6.44
CA THR A 175 -6.91 -18.66 -5.05
C THR A 175 -8.19 -18.00 -4.57
N SER A 176 -8.52 -18.12 -3.30
CA SER A 176 -9.69 -17.46 -2.71
C SER A 176 -9.55 -15.93 -2.74
N PRO A 177 -10.52 -15.19 -3.31
CA PRO A 177 -10.52 -13.72 -3.26
C PRO A 177 -10.68 -13.18 -1.83
N VAL A 178 -11.34 -13.92 -0.96
CA VAL A 178 -11.46 -13.56 0.47
C VAL A 178 -10.10 -13.70 1.16
N LYS A 179 -9.31 -14.73 0.80
CA LYS A 179 -7.95 -14.85 1.30
C LYS A 179 -7.08 -13.70 0.81
N TYR A 180 -7.20 -13.30 -0.46
CA TYR A 180 -6.49 -12.13 -1.00
C TYR A 180 -6.77 -10.87 -0.15
N LEU A 181 -8.05 -10.64 0.21
CA LEU A 181 -8.44 -9.52 1.04
C LEU A 181 -7.81 -9.59 2.44
N VAL A 182 -7.84 -10.74 3.08
CA VAL A 182 -7.22 -10.94 4.40
C VAL A 182 -5.72 -10.71 4.34
N ASP A 183 -5.04 -11.34 3.38
CA ASP A 183 -3.59 -11.21 3.19
C ASP A 183 -3.17 -9.75 2.94
N LYS A 184 -3.97 -8.98 2.18
CA LYS A 184 -3.73 -7.54 1.98
C LYS A 184 -3.69 -6.77 3.31
N TYR A 185 -4.65 -6.99 4.19
CA TYR A 185 -4.72 -6.28 5.47
C TYR A 185 -3.68 -6.78 6.49
N GLU A 186 -3.31 -8.05 6.44
CA GLU A 186 -2.15 -8.57 7.17
C GLU A 186 -0.85 -7.91 6.69
N ASN A 187 -0.68 -7.73 5.38
CA ASN A 187 0.46 -7.02 4.82
C ASN A 187 0.49 -5.54 5.20
N ILE A 188 -0.66 -4.87 5.31
CA ILE A 188 -0.73 -3.49 5.83
C ILE A 188 -0.14 -3.45 7.25
N TYR A 189 -0.53 -4.38 8.11
CA TYR A 189 0.04 -4.47 9.46
C TYR A 189 1.54 -4.77 9.43
N ASN A 190 1.96 -5.76 8.64
CA ASN A 190 3.35 -6.19 8.57
C ASN A 190 4.29 -5.11 8.02
N TYR A 191 3.83 -4.33 7.03
CA TYR A 191 4.65 -3.28 6.39
C TYR A 191 4.66 -1.99 7.20
N TYR A 192 3.48 -1.54 7.66
CA TYR A 192 3.33 -0.20 8.23
C TYR A 192 3.16 -0.19 9.75
N GLY A 193 2.97 -1.36 10.39
CA GLY A 193 2.72 -1.49 11.83
C GLY A 193 1.40 -0.86 12.26
N VAL A 194 0.41 -0.81 11.38
CA VAL A 194 -0.91 -0.20 11.62
C VAL A 194 -1.99 -1.23 11.43
N ASN A 195 -2.82 -1.41 12.45
CA ASN A 195 -4.08 -2.13 12.30
C ASN A 195 -5.07 -1.22 11.56
N LYS A 196 -5.48 -1.64 10.38
CA LYS A 196 -6.46 -0.95 9.56
C LYS A 196 -7.69 -1.83 9.41
N ASP A 197 -8.87 -1.27 9.62
CA ASP A 197 -10.12 -1.98 9.35
C ASP A 197 -10.29 -2.18 7.85
N ILE A 198 -10.83 -3.35 7.47
CA ILE A 198 -11.11 -3.66 6.07
C ILE A 198 -12.17 -2.68 5.55
N LEU A 199 -11.84 -1.94 4.52
CA LEU A 199 -12.76 -0.95 3.94
C LEU A 199 -13.95 -1.62 3.27
N ILE A 200 -15.12 -1.00 3.36
CA ILE A 200 -16.33 -1.46 2.64
C ILE A 200 -16.06 -1.52 1.12
N ASN A 201 -15.34 -0.54 0.58
CA ASN A 201 -14.88 -0.57 -0.81
C ASN A 201 -14.16 -1.86 -1.19
N ASP A 202 -13.33 -2.40 -0.30
CA ASP A 202 -12.54 -3.59 -0.58
C ASP A 202 -13.40 -4.86 -0.52
N PHE A 203 -14.42 -4.91 0.36
CA PHE A 203 -15.46 -5.95 0.29
C PHE A 203 -16.22 -5.91 -1.03
N ARG A 204 -16.54 -4.70 -1.53
CA ARG A 204 -17.22 -4.52 -2.84
C ARG A 204 -16.33 -4.94 -4.01
N ALA A 205 -15.02 -4.76 -3.91
CA ALA A 205 -14.09 -5.26 -4.93
C ALA A 205 -14.07 -6.79 -4.98
N ILE A 206 -14.16 -7.46 -3.82
CA ILE A 206 -14.27 -8.93 -3.77
C ILE A 206 -15.63 -9.40 -4.30
N GLU A 207 -16.72 -8.71 -3.98
CA GLU A 207 -18.05 -8.97 -4.55
C GLU A 207 -18.01 -8.91 -6.07
N LYS A 208 -17.45 -7.85 -6.63
CA LYS A 208 -17.28 -7.69 -8.08
C LYS A 208 -16.53 -8.88 -8.69
N TYR A 209 -15.44 -9.31 -8.07
CA TYR A 209 -14.70 -10.50 -8.53
C TYR A 209 -15.58 -11.77 -8.51
N ILE A 210 -16.33 -11.99 -7.42
CA ILE A 210 -17.22 -13.16 -7.28
C ILE A 210 -18.28 -13.19 -8.38
N GLU A 211 -18.91 -12.03 -8.67
CA GLU A 211 -19.92 -11.93 -9.73
C GLU A 211 -19.32 -12.13 -11.13
N GLU A 212 -18.18 -11.48 -11.43
CA GLU A 212 -17.54 -11.60 -12.74
C GLU A 212 -16.97 -13.00 -13.02
N SER A 213 -16.52 -13.71 -11.96
CA SER A 213 -15.98 -15.08 -12.07
C SER A 213 -17.02 -16.17 -11.86
N GLU A 214 -18.26 -15.81 -11.51
CA GLU A 214 -19.36 -16.73 -11.14
C GLU A 214 -19.01 -17.71 -10.01
N GLN A 215 -18.02 -17.36 -9.17
CA GLN A 215 -17.57 -18.20 -8.08
C GLN A 215 -18.36 -17.91 -6.79
N TYR A 216 -19.66 -18.03 -6.83
CA TYR A 216 -20.63 -17.64 -5.77
C TYR A 216 -20.39 -18.34 -4.42
N LYS A 217 -19.69 -19.48 -4.39
CA LYS A 217 -19.29 -20.15 -3.15
C LYS A 217 -18.53 -19.25 -2.16
N TYR A 218 -17.78 -18.26 -2.68
CA TYR A 218 -16.99 -17.35 -1.86
C TYR A 218 -17.81 -16.30 -1.13
N TYR A 219 -19.05 -16.07 -1.50
CA TYR A 219 -19.95 -15.22 -0.71
C TYR A 219 -20.13 -15.68 0.74
N LYS A 220 -20.12 -17.00 0.96
CA LYS A 220 -20.22 -17.56 2.31
C LYS A 220 -19.03 -17.17 3.18
N ASP A 221 -17.83 -17.19 2.64
CA ASP A 221 -16.62 -16.82 3.40
C ASP A 221 -16.49 -15.31 3.52
N LEU A 222 -16.90 -14.54 2.50
CA LEU A 222 -16.98 -13.09 2.53
C LEU A 222 -17.98 -12.61 3.59
N SER A 223 -19.14 -13.26 3.71
CA SER A 223 -20.12 -13.00 4.75
C SER A 223 -19.56 -13.23 6.15
N LYS A 224 -18.85 -14.35 6.37
CA LYS A 224 -18.22 -14.61 7.68
C LYS A 224 -17.21 -13.55 8.06
N LEU A 225 -16.36 -13.13 7.09
CA LEU A 225 -15.38 -12.06 7.31
C LEU A 225 -16.08 -10.73 7.62
N ALA A 226 -17.18 -10.43 6.92
CA ALA A 226 -17.98 -9.23 7.17
C ALA A 226 -18.62 -9.23 8.56
N LEU A 227 -19.15 -10.37 9.01
CA LEU A 227 -19.69 -10.53 10.37
C LEU A 227 -18.62 -10.37 11.46
N ASP A 228 -17.40 -10.85 11.20
CA ASP A 228 -16.28 -10.69 12.15
C ASP A 228 -15.85 -9.23 12.27
N LYS A 229 -15.74 -8.52 11.14
CA LYS A 229 -15.23 -7.14 11.10
C LYS A 229 -16.30 -6.09 11.38
N TYR A 230 -17.56 -6.35 11.00
CA TYR A 230 -18.69 -5.43 11.09
C TYR A 230 -19.93 -6.11 11.70
N PRO A 231 -19.86 -6.63 12.95
CA PRO A 231 -20.89 -7.51 13.52
C PRO A 231 -22.24 -6.82 13.75
N LYS A 232 -22.30 -5.49 13.81
CA LYS A 232 -23.52 -4.72 14.05
C LYS A 232 -24.19 -4.24 12.76
N THR A 233 -23.61 -4.55 11.61
CA THR A 233 -24.06 -4.03 10.31
C THR A 233 -24.72 -5.10 9.45
N ILE A 234 -25.45 -4.64 8.44
CA ILE A 234 -26.09 -5.52 7.46
C ILE A 234 -25.11 -6.23 6.52
N LEU A 235 -23.81 -5.87 6.51
CA LEU A 235 -22.85 -6.33 5.53
C LEU A 235 -22.74 -7.86 5.46
N GLY A 236 -22.67 -8.52 6.62
CA GLY A 236 -22.60 -9.97 6.68
C GLY A 236 -23.88 -10.65 6.18
N SER A 237 -25.06 -10.11 6.52
CA SER A 237 -26.34 -10.57 6.03
C SER A 237 -26.52 -10.35 4.54
N TYR A 238 -26.03 -9.23 4.02
CA TYR A 238 -26.03 -8.94 2.58
C TYR A 238 -25.31 -10.04 1.80
N PHE A 239 -24.05 -10.34 2.14
CA PHE A 239 -23.29 -11.38 1.45
C PHE A 239 -23.83 -12.79 1.66
N MET A 240 -24.42 -13.09 2.84
CA MET A 240 -25.05 -14.39 3.07
C MET A 240 -26.36 -14.53 2.26
N GLY A 241 -27.11 -13.45 2.13
CA GLY A 241 -28.27 -13.40 1.26
C GLY A 241 -27.91 -13.68 -0.20
N LEU A 242 -26.88 -12.98 -0.72
CA LEU A 242 -26.35 -13.23 -2.07
C LEU A 242 -25.88 -14.67 -2.25
N TYR A 243 -25.21 -15.26 -1.25
CA TYR A 243 -24.80 -16.66 -1.31
C TYR A 243 -26.01 -17.59 -1.57
N HIS A 244 -27.08 -17.43 -0.79
CA HIS A 244 -28.28 -18.26 -0.95
C HIS A 244 -29.05 -17.97 -2.22
N GLU A 245 -29.14 -16.69 -2.62
CA GLU A 245 -29.78 -16.26 -3.86
C GLU A 245 -29.09 -16.89 -5.08
N ARG A 246 -27.77 -16.80 -5.19
CA ARG A 246 -26.98 -17.37 -6.28
C ARG A 246 -26.93 -18.90 -6.30
N ASN A 247 -27.20 -19.55 -5.17
CA ASN A 247 -27.26 -21.01 -5.07
C ASN A 247 -28.72 -21.56 -5.21
N GLY A 248 -29.69 -20.73 -5.49
CA GLY A 248 -31.10 -21.13 -5.67
C GLY A 248 -31.89 -21.35 -4.37
N ASP A 249 -31.29 -21.11 -3.20
CA ASP A 249 -31.95 -21.17 -1.90
C ASP A 249 -32.75 -19.89 -1.60
N ILE A 250 -33.59 -19.47 -2.53
CA ILE A 250 -34.22 -18.15 -2.60
C ILE A 250 -35.00 -17.81 -1.32
N ARG A 251 -35.71 -18.81 -0.74
CA ARG A 251 -36.47 -18.60 0.52
C ARG A 251 -35.53 -18.24 1.69
N LYS A 252 -34.36 -18.87 1.76
CA LYS A 252 -33.37 -18.55 2.80
C LYS A 252 -32.79 -17.16 2.59
N ALA A 253 -32.46 -16.78 1.33
CA ALA A 253 -32.03 -15.43 1.01
C ALA A 253 -33.01 -14.37 1.50
N MET A 254 -34.30 -14.54 1.15
CA MET A 254 -35.36 -13.64 1.61
C MET A 254 -35.43 -13.49 3.14
N HIS A 255 -35.37 -14.60 3.88
CA HIS A 255 -35.37 -14.56 5.34
C HIS A 255 -34.14 -13.82 5.91
N ILE A 256 -32.97 -14.02 5.35
CA ILE A 256 -31.75 -13.35 5.77
C ILE A 256 -31.84 -11.84 5.52
N TYR A 257 -32.27 -11.42 4.35
CA TYR A 257 -32.43 -10.00 4.05
C TYR A 257 -33.42 -9.32 5.00
N ARG A 258 -34.57 -9.92 5.26
CA ARG A 258 -35.56 -9.38 6.22
C ARG A 258 -35.03 -9.32 7.65
N SER A 259 -34.29 -10.34 8.10
CA SER A 259 -33.73 -10.36 9.47
C SER A 259 -32.68 -9.29 9.72
N ALA A 260 -32.05 -8.78 8.63
CA ALA A 260 -31.03 -7.74 8.72
C ALA A 260 -31.58 -6.34 9.07
N TYR A 261 -32.89 -6.13 9.05
CA TYR A 261 -33.52 -4.81 9.26
C TYR A 261 -33.17 -4.13 10.60
N THR A 262 -32.82 -4.91 11.62
CA THR A 262 -32.42 -4.40 12.92
C THR A 262 -30.95 -3.97 13.03
N LEU A 263 -30.18 -4.23 11.99
CA LEU A 263 -28.75 -3.90 11.91
C LEU A 263 -28.51 -2.52 11.32
N GLU A 264 -27.29 -2.01 11.41
CA GLU A 264 -26.90 -0.71 10.90
C GLU A 264 -26.56 -0.80 9.40
N ASP A 265 -26.89 0.25 8.65
CA ASP A 265 -26.48 0.39 7.25
C ASP A 265 -24.95 0.53 7.12
N VAL A 266 -24.43 0.21 5.96
CA VAL A 266 -23.04 0.48 5.61
C VAL A 266 -22.98 1.36 4.34
N GLU A 267 -21.83 1.95 4.09
CA GLU A 267 -21.64 2.76 2.89
C GLU A 267 -22.01 1.99 1.62
N GLY A 268 -22.98 2.50 0.89
CA GLY A 268 -23.43 1.93 -0.39
C GLY A 268 -24.28 0.66 -0.29
N ILE A 269 -24.74 0.24 0.91
CA ILE A 269 -25.70 -0.84 1.12
C ILE A 269 -26.66 -0.44 2.24
N THR A 270 -27.95 -0.42 1.95
CA THR A 270 -29.01 0.01 2.90
C THR A 270 -29.95 -1.12 3.26
N LYS A 271 -30.60 -1.00 4.42
CA LYS A 271 -31.68 -1.92 4.85
C LYS A 271 -32.84 -1.93 3.86
N ASP A 272 -33.17 -0.78 3.31
CA ASP A 272 -34.27 -0.64 2.34
C ASP A 272 -33.97 -1.44 1.08
N GLU A 273 -32.72 -1.41 0.60
CA GLU A 273 -32.28 -2.24 -0.54
C GLU A 273 -32.41 -3.74 -0.23
N LEU A 274 -32.07 -4.18 0.98
CA LEU A 274 -32.24 -5.58 1.38
C LEU A 274 -33.71 -5.99 1.45
N LEU A 275 -34.58 -5.11 1.97
CA LEU A 275 -36.02 -5.35 2.02
C LEU A 275 -36.63 -5.39 0.61
N GLU A 276 -36.24 -4.49 -0.27
CA GLU A 276 -36.69 -4.49 -1.67
C GLU A 276 -36.31 -5.81 -2.37
N ARG A 277 -35.07 -6.28 -2.20
CA ARG A 277 -34.64 -7.61 -2.71
C ARG A 277 -35.51 -8.73 -2.13
N ALA A 278 -35.78 -8.72 -0.83
CA ALA A 278 -36.62 -9.73 -0.20
C ALA A 278 -38.06 -9.72 -0.71
N ASP A 279 -38.61 -8.54 -1.03
CA ASP A 279 -39.96 -8.40 -1.53
C ASP A 279 -40.07 -8.81 -3.00
N LEU A 280 -39.08 -8.52 -3.82
CA LEU A 280 -38.97 -9.02 -5.21
C LEU A 280 -38.96 -10.57 -5.22
N ILE A 281 -38.11 -11.17 -4.38
CA ILE A 281 -38.09 -12.63 -4.22
C ILE A 281 -39.44 -13.20 -3.78
N ASN A 282 -40.13 -12.53 -2.85
CA ASN A 282 -41.45 -12.98 -2.39
C ASN A 282 -42.51 -12.91 -3.48
N GLN A 283 -42.45 -11.93 -4.36
CA GLN A 283 -43.35 -11.82 -5.52
C GLN A 283 -43.11 -12.97 -6.50
N ASP A 284 -41.85 -13.27 -6.83
CA ASP A 284 -41.49 -14.36 -7.73
C ASP A 284 -41.89 -15.77 -7.20
N LEU A 285 -41.95 -15.94 -5.87
CA LEU A 285 -42.39 -17.19 -5.25
C LEU A 285 -43.91 -17.39 -5.23
N GLN A 286 -44.69 -16.34 -5.52
CA GLN A 286 -46.16 -16.40 -5.54
C GLN A 286 -46.71 -16.74 -6.91
N TYR A 287 -45.89 -16.72 -7.96
CA TYR A 287 -46.20 -17.13 -9.31
C TYR A 287 -45.66 -18.52 -9.63
#